data_d80e8398dfd4ac943e71304a1d0c2200
#
_entry.id   d80e8398dfd4ac943e71304a1d0c2200
#
_cell.length_a   1.000
_cell.length_b   1.000
_cell.length_c   1.000
_cell.angle_alpha   90.00
_cell.angle_beta   90.00
_cell.angle_gamma   90.00
#
_symmetry.space_group_name_H-M   'P 1'
#
loop_
_entity.id
_entity.type
_entity.pdbx_description
1 polymer ?
#
loop_
_entity_poly.entity_id
_entity_poly.type
_entity_poly.pdbx_seq_one_letter_code
_entity_poly.pdbx_strand_id
1 'polypeptide(L)'
;VQRIVDNLSKLIGNPVALFDQNLECQATTDKRIRQFEIQPDAKEYSLDFYSNYKYRRQEIALEEKPEEKIGQYLVRLNVMYNARMYLVVTETEHPVNDMDFIAVENAVTALKQELFRQSSLADLEKKFQSDIMNNILNGKVHSIQELRRDSSLLGISMDASYRIIAFNLGYSSNQVDLNDTVKYTNILNNAIAIEFPNVKIQNDMDRVIVIQEVDPARKQEEYRHELKEIVMKIQKRVASTKKDLKVRAGVGRMIEGIEQIPSSFKEATDSLMFIDILGDENEDSQSKIMIFSDMGIFKLLCQLSDEQEMMEYVPESLQRLYHYKKQQRQDLILTLKTYLEHNQNLTKTAQDLYIHYKTAA
;
A
#
# COMPACT_ATOMS: atom_id res chain seq x y z
N VAL A 1 -24.71 -8.02 11.73
CA VAL A 1 -25.41 -7.79 10.46
C VAL A 1 -26.52 -8.83 10.25
N GLN A 2 -26.23 -10.15 10.14
CA GLN A 2 -27.23 -11.20 9.86
C GLN A 2 -28.45 -11.11 10.80
N ARG A 3 -28.24 -10.93 12.11
CA ARG A 3 -29.32 -10.85 13.08
C ARG A 3 -30.31 -9.67 12.83
N ILE A 4 -29.80 -8.55 12.29
CA ILE A 4 -30.66 -7.41 11.95
C ILE A 4 -31.50 -7.75 10.72
N VAL A 5 -30.91 -8.39 9.72
CA VAL A 5 -31.58 -8.85 8.50
C VAL A 5 -32.66 -9.88 8.84
N ASP A 6 -32.35 -10.87 9.71
CA ASP A 6 -33.30 -11.88 10.17
C ASP A 6 -34.49 -11.25 10.93
N ASN A 7 -34.23 -10.29 11.80
CA ASN A 7 -35.27 -9.61 12.55
C ASN A 7 -36.17 -8.77 11.63
N LEU A 8 -35.60 -8.07 10.66
CA LEU A 8 -36.37 -7.31 9.69
C LEU A 8 -37.27 -8.24 8.88
N SER A 9 -36.73 -9.33 8.34
CA SER A 9 -37.51 -10.31 7.57
C SER A 9 -38.69 -10.88 8.37
N LYS A 10 -38.47 -11.24 9.65
CA LYS A 10 -39.52 -11.69 10.54
C LYS A 10 -40.61 -10.63 10.77
N LEU A 11 -40.19 -9.36 10.83
CA LEU A 11 -41.11 -8.24 11.13
C LEU A 11 -41.99 -7.93 9.91
N ILE A 12 -41.40 -7.92 8.71
CA ILE A 12 -42.11 -7.60 7.45
C ILE A 12 -42.66 -8.82 6.72
N GLY A 13 -42.38 -10.06 7.16
CA GLY A 13 -42.87 -11.31 6.58
C GLY A 13 -42.31 -11.65 5.20
N ASN A 14 -41.38 -10.85 4.66
CA ASN A 14 -40.75 -11.02 3.36
C ASN A 14 -39.24 -11.27 3.48
N PRO A 15 -38.59 -11.99 2.55
CA PRO A 15 -37.17 -12.17 2.54
C PRO A 15 -36.38 -10.87 2.37
N VAL A 16 -35.26 -10.78 3.10
CA VAL A 16 -34.37 -9.64 3.08
C VAL A 16 -32.95 -10.11 2.83
N ALA A 17 -32.21 -9.35 2.03
CA ALA A 17 -30.80 -9.59 1.78
C ALA A 17 -30.00 -8.28 1.79
N LEU A 18 -28.73 -8.37 2.17
CA LEU A 18 -27.77 -7.26 2.16
C LEU A 18 -26.61 -7.63 1.22
N PHE A 19 -26.32 -6.74 0.29
CA PHE A 19 -25.23 -6.89 -0.70
C PHE A 19 -24.24 -5.74 -0.57
N ASP A 20 -22.98 -6.03 -0.87
CA ASP A 20 -21.94 -5.02 -0.92
C ASP A 20 -21.90 -4.27 -2.28
N GLN A 21 -20.89 -3.41 -2.45
CA GLN A 21 -20.71 -2.64 -3.68
C GLN A 21 -20.40 -3.48 -4.93
N ASN A 22 -19.91 -4.72 -4.75
CA ASN A 22 -19.62 -5.68 -5.82
C ASN A 22 -20.82 -6.61 -6.08
N LEU A 23 -21.95 -6.34 -5.39
CA LEU A 23 -23.18 -7.15 -5.40
C LEU A 23 -22.99 -8.55 -4.81
N GLU A 24 -21.98 -8.73 -3.94
CA GLU A 24 -21.78 -9.96 -3.19
C GLU A 24 -22.67 -10.00 -1.95
N CYS A 25 -23.33 -11.15 -1.72
CA CYS A 25 -24.26 -11.32 -0.61
C CYS A 25 -23.52 -11.37 0.73
N GLN A 26 -23.77 -10.38 1.59
CA GLN A 26 -23.20 -10.28 2.94
C GLN A 26 -24.11 -10.91 4.01
N ALA A 27 -25.42 -10.85 3.81
CA ALA A 27 -26.41 -11.48 4.68
C ALA A 27 -27.70 -11.74 3.87
N THR A 28 -28.38 -12.84 4.12
CA THR A 28 -29.68 -13.13 3.53
C THR A 28 -30.52 -14.04 4.41
N THR A 29 -31.82 -13.88 4.35
CA THR A 29 -32.78 -14.76 5.01
C THR A 29 -33.30 -15.87 4.07
N ASP A 30 -33.07 -15.74 2.77
CA ASP A 30 -33.43 -16.73 1.78
C ASP A 30 -32.29 -17.02 0.82
N LYS A 31 -31.93 -18.31 0.70
CA LYS A 31 -30.84 -18.76 -0.18
C LYS A 31 -31.09 -18.52 -1.66
N ARG A 32 -32.36 -18.42 -2.06
CA ARG A 32 -32.78 -18.16 -3.44
C ARG A 32 -32.43 -16.75 -3.91
N ILE A 33 -32.20 -15.81 -2.96
CA ILE A 33 -31.87 -14.40 -3.21
C ILE A 33 -30.37 -14.11 -2.97
N ARG A 34 -29.49 -15.07 -3.17
CA ARG A 34 -28.03 -14.87 -3.02
C ARG A 34 -27.39 -14.16 -4.20
N GLN A 35 -28.00 -14.24 -5.35
CA GLN A 35 -27.56 -13.54 -6.56
C GLN A 35 -28.44 -12.31 -6.74
N PHE A 36 -27.81 -11.18 -6.95
CA PHE A 36 -28.47 -9.90 -7.07
C PHE A 36 -27.86 -9.09 -8.21
N GLU A 37 -28.70 -8.59 -9.07
CA GLU A 37 -28.34 -7.65 -10.12
C GLU A 37 -29.27 -6.45 -10.07
N ILE A 38 -28.72 -5.27 -10.30
CA ILE A 38 -29.54 -4.06 -10.46
C ILE A 38 -29.99 -4.01 -11.90
N GLN A 39 -31.29 -4.21 -12.12
CA GLN A 39 -31.90 -4.18 -13.47
C GLN A 39 -31.79 -2.77 -14.07
N PRO A 40 -31.55 -2.65 -15.39
CA PRO A 40 -31.47 -1.34 -16.06
C PRO A 40 -32.80 -0.54 -15.99
N ASP A 41 -33.92 -1.23 -15.83
CA ASP A 41 -35.28 -0.68 -15.75
C ASP A 41 -35.74 -0.43 -14.31
N ALA A 42 -34.87 -0.61 -13.30
CA ALA A 42 -35.19 -0.32 -11.90
C ALA A 42 -35.59 1.15 -11.72
N LYS A 43 -36.88 1.37 -11.39
CA LYS A 43 -37.46 2.71 -11.25
C LYS A 43 -37.33 3.23 -9.83
N GLU A 44 -37.18 4.56 -9.69
CA GLU A 44 -37.29 5.22 -8.40
C GLU A 44 -38.72 5.01 -7.87
N TYR A 45 -38.83 4.57 -6.63
CA TYR A 45 -40.09 4.34 -5.93
C TYR A 45 -40.29 5.43 -4.89
N SER A 46 -41.37 6.16 -4.98
CA SER A 46 -41.74 7.22 -4.06
C SER A 46 -42.74 6.69 -3.02
N LEU A 47 -42.46 6.92 -1.75
CA LEU A 47 -43.35 6.61 -0.64
C LEU A 47 -44.36 7.75 -0.44
N ASP A 48 -45.51 7.44 0.10
CA ASP A 48 -46.56 8.43 0.42
C ASP A 48 -46.23 9.27 1.66
N PHE A 49 -45.13 8.95 2.35
CA PHE A 49 -44.61 9.68 3.50
C PHE A 49 -43.15 10.13 3.28
N TYR A 50 -42.68 11.07 4.09
CA TYR A 50 -41.32 11.55 4.02
C TYR A 50 -40.33 10.45 4.45
N SER A 51 -39.41 10.13 3.56
CA SER A 51 -38.33 9.19 3.79
C SER A 51 -36.96 9.85 3.63
N ASN A 52 -36.03 9.50 4.52
CA ASN A 52 -34.62 9.88 4.40
C ASN A 52 -33.86 9.04 3.37
N TYR A 53 -34.47 8.01 2.81
CA TYR A 53 -33.86 7.06 1.91
C TYR A 53 -34.57 7.06 0.55
N LYS A 54 -33.77 6.82 -0.49
CA LYS A 54 -34.29 6.62 -1.85
C LYS A 54 -34.44 5.14 -2.11
N TYR A 55 -35.63 4.75 -2.49
CA TYR A 55 -35.97 3.39 -2.86
C TYR A 55 -35.98 3.23 -4.38
N ARG A 56 -35.61 2.06 -4.84
CA ARG A 56 -35.85 1.64 -6.22
C ARG A 56 -36.67 0.37 -6.21
N ARG A 57 -37.58 0.21 -7.19
CA ARG A 57 -38.34 -1.02 -7.40
C ARG A 57 -37.92 -1.61 -8.73
N GLN A 58 -37.71 -2.90 -8.72
CA GLN A 58 -37.50 -3.73 -9.92
C GLN A 58 -38.34 -4.99 -9.84
N GLU A 59 -38.50 -5.68 -10.96
CA GLU A 59 -39.14 -6.99 -11.03
C GLU A 59 -38.09 -8.03 -11.34
N ILE A 60 -38.11 -9.12 -10.57
CA ILE A 60 -37.22 -10.27 -10.77
C ILE A 60 -38.04 -11.54 -10.96
N ALA A 61 -37.45 -12.55 -11.59
CA ALA A 61 -37.99 -13.91 -11.62
C ALA A 61 -37.07 -14.81 -10.79
N LEU A 62 -37.61 -15.66 -9.94
CA LEU A 62 -36.82 -16.67 -9.24
C LEU A 62 -36.57 -17.88 -10.16
N GLU A 63 -35.42 -18.53 -10.01
CA GLU A 63 -35.07 -19.72 -10.82
C GLU A 63 -36.09 -20.83 -10.77
N GLU A 64 -36.78 -20.98 -9.62
CA GLU A 64 -37.81 -22.00 -9.41
C GLU A 64 -39.13 -21.68 -10.15
N LYS A 65 -39.38 -20.41 -10.45
CA LYS A 65 -40.62 -19.94 -11.10
C LYS A 65 -40.31 -18.78 -12.06
N PRO A 66 -39.72 -19.08 -13.23
CA PRO A 66 -39.26 -18.04 -14.15
C PRO A 66 -40.39 -17.25 -14.82
N GLU A 67 -41.60 -17.74 -14.78
CA GLU A 67 -42.79 -17.07 -15.35
C GLU A 67 -43.45 -16.08 -14.39
N GLU A 68 -43.13 -16.16 -13.07
CA GLU A 68 -43.73 -15.33 -12.04
C GLU A 68 -42.79 -14.14 -11.74
N LYS A 69 -43.27 -12.93 -12.08
CA LYS A 69 -42.53 -11.69 -11.77
C LYS A 69 -42.82 -11.27 -10.34
N ILE A 70 -41.77 -11.11 -9.54
CA ILE A 70 -41.83 -10.76 -8.13
C ILE A 70 -41.21 -9.37 -7.96
N GLY A 71 -41.90 -8.48 -7.20
CA GLY A 71 -41.40 -7.17 -6.88
C GLY A 71 -40.20 -7.22 -5.92
N GLN A 72 -39.23 -6.38 -6.16
CA GLN A 72 -38.05 -6.24 -5.31
C GLN A 72 -37.75 -4.78 -5.05
N TYR A 73 -37.62 -4.41 -3.79
CA TYR A 73 -37.27 -3.06 -3.36
C TYR A 73 -35.83 -2.97 -2.89
N LEU A 74 -35.13 -1.96 -3.38
CA LEU A 74 -33.73 -1.70 -3.10
C LEU A 74 -33.58 -0.36 -2.38
N VAL A 75 -32.85 -0.37 -1.26
CA VAL A 75 -32.40 0.85 -0.61
C VAL A 75 -30.88 0.84 -0.52
N ARG A 76 -30.28 1.94 -0.98
CA ARG A 76 -28.83 2.12 -0.94
C ARG A 76 -28.39 2.67 0.42
N LEU A 77 -27.47 1.98 1.05
CA LEU A 77 -26.79 2.42 2.25
C LEU A 77 -25.42 2.97 1.87
N ASN A 78 -25.16 4.23 2.22
CA ASN A 78 -23.80 4.76 2.20
C ASN A 78 -23.18 4.50 3.58
N VAL A 79 -22.20 3.61 3.63
CA VAL A 79 -21.38 3.34 4.80
C VAL A 79 -20.07 4.11 4.64
N MET A 80 -19.25 4.28 5.67
CA MET A 80 -18.03 5.10 5.65
C MET A 80 -17.16 4.93 4.38
N TYR A 81 -16.46 6.00 3.99
CA TYR A 81 -15.47 6.05 2.91
C TYR A 81 -15.94 5.53 1.53
N ASN A 82 -17.16 5.91 1.12
CA ASN A 82 -17.74 5.49 -0.18
C ASN A 82 -18.09 4.00 -0.32
N ALA A 83 -18.05 3.20 0.72
CA ALA A 83 -18.58 1.84 0.67
C ALA A 83 -20.09 1.91 0.48
N ARG A 84 -20.58 1.35 -0.64
CA ARG A 84 -22.00 1.28 -0.99
C ARG A 84 -22.50 -0.11 -0.67
N MET A 85 -23.62 -0.17 0.04
CA MET A 85 -24.32 -1.44 0.25
C MET A 85 -25.77 -1.29 -0.19
N TYR A 86 -26.42 -2.42 -0.48
CA TYR A 86 -27.79 -2.46 -0.92
C TYR A 86 -28.57 -3.41 -0.01
N LEU A 87 -29.56 -2.86 0.70
CA LEU A 87 -30.55 -3.67 1.38
C LEU A 87 -31.70 -3.93 0.41
N VAL A 88 -32.04 -5.18 0.26
CA VAL A 88 -33.02 -5.66 -0.73
C VAL A 88 -34.13 -6.41 -0.01
N VAL A 89 -35.37 -6.04 -0.28
CA VAL A 89 -36.58 -6.70 0.19
C VAL A 89 -37.30 -7.30 -1.02
N THR A 90 -37.65 -8.57 -0.96
CA THR A 90 -38.28 -9.28 -2.09
C THR A 90 -39.71 -9.74 -1.71
N GLU A 91 -40.69 -9.38 -2.53
CA GLU A 91 -42.13 -9.64 -2.29
C GLU A 91 -42.50 -11.10 -2.63
N THR A 92 -41.98 -12.07 -1.85
CA THR A 92 -42.27 -13.48 -2.10
C THR A 92 -43.58 -13.94 -1.40
N GLU A 93 -43.93 -13.34 -0.28
CA GLU A 93 -45.07 -13.74 0.55
C GLU A 93 -46.26 -12.80 0.38
N HIS A 94 -46.02 -11.50 0.38
CA HIS A 94 -47.05 -10.48 0.22
C HIS A 94 -46.44 -9.15 -0.29
N PRO A 95 -47.27 -8.26 -0.90
CA PRO A 95 -46.84 -6.93 -1.28
C PRO A 95 -46.34 -6.13 -0.07
N VAL A 96 -45.25 -5.38 -0.23
CA VAL A 96 -44.67 -4.50 0.79
C VAL A 96 -45.60 -3.29 0.98
N ASN A 97 -45.93 -2.97 2.22
CA ASN A 97 -46.78 -1.84 2.60
C ASN A 97 -46.00 -0.74 3.32
N ASP A 98 -46.65 0.41 3.59
CA ASP A 98 -46.01 1.58 4.20
C ASP A 98 -45.41 1.29 5.58
N MET A 99 -46.00 0.43 6.39
CA MET A 99 -45.49 0.03 7.69
C MET A 99 -44.20 -0.78 7.55
N ASP A 100 -44.10 -1.61 6.51
CA ASP A 100 -42.88 -2.37 6.22
C ASP A 100 -41.74 -1.46 5.86
N PHE A 101 -41.98 -0.35 5.12
CA PHE A 101 -40.95 0.64 4.81
C PHE A 101 -40.45 1.36 6.06
N ILE A 102 -41.30 1.63 7.05
CA ILE A 102 -40.85 2.18 8.35
C ILE A 102 -39.94 1.18 9.07
N ALA A 103 -40.28 -0.11 9.04
CA ALA A 103 -39.42 -1.16 9.59
C ALA A 103 -38.08 -1.24 8.83
N VAL A 104 -38.08 -1.13 7.50
CA VAL A 104 -36.88 -1.08 6.66
C VAL A 104 -36.00 0.11 7.03
N GLU A 105 -36.55 1.31 7.24
CA GLU A 105 -35.79 2.50 7.64
C GLU A 105 -35.09 2.34 8.99
N ASN A 106 -35.80 1.76 9.97
CA ASN A 106 -35.22 1.44 11.25
C ASN A 106 -34.08 0.41 11.13
N ALA A 107 -34.28 -0.62 10.31
CA ALA A 107 -33.27 -1.62 10.06
C ALA A 107 -32.05 -1.03 9.29
N VAL A 108 -32.27 -0.14 8.32
CA VAL A 108 -31.19 0.60 7.63
C VAL A 108 -30.36 1.40 8.61
N THR A 109 -31.01 2.09 9.57
CA THR A 109 -30.31 2.85 10.60
C THR A 109 -29.48 1.93 11.50
N ALA A 110 -30.05 0.81 11.96
CA ALA A 110 -29.34 -0.17 12.76
C ALA A 110 -28.18 -0.83 11.99
N LEU A 111 -28.38 -1.15 10.71
CA LEU A 111 -27.33 -1.70 9.83
C LEU A 111 -26.19 -0.70 9.65
N LYS A 112 -26.47 0.58 9.40
CA LYS A 112 -25.43 1.61 9.30
C LYS A 112 -24.61 1.72 10.59
N GLN A 113 -25.25 1.71 11.75
CA GLN A 113 -24.56 1.75 13.04
C GLN A 113 -23.67 0.52 13.27
N GLU A 114 -24.19 -0.68 12.96
CA GLU A 114 -23.44 -1.93 13.14
C GLU A 114 -22.27 -2.04 12.14
N LEU A 115 -22.48 -1.68 10.89
CA LEU A 115 -21.40 -1.65 9.87
C LEU A 115 -20.33 -0.64 10.22
N PHE A 116 -20.72 0.54 10.68
CA PHE A 116 -19.79 1.56 11.20
C PHE A 116 -18.98 1.02 12.39
N ARG A 117 -19.64 0.36 13.34
CA ARG A 117 -18.98 -0.24 14.51
C ARG A 117 -17.95 -1.30 14.08
N GLN A 118 -18.34 -2.20 13.15
CA GLN A 118 -17.45 -3.25 12.64
C GLN A 118 -16.25 -2.66 11.90
N SER A 119 -16.47 -1.66 11.03
CA SER A 119 -15.40 -0.97 10.32
C SER A 119 -14.44 -0.26 11.29
N SER A 120 -14.98 0.46 12.27
CA SER A 120 -14.16 1.17 13.27
C SER A 120 -13.32 0.21 14.12
N LEU A 121 -13.86 -0.95 14.49
CA LEU A 121 -13.09 -1.97 15.20
C LEU A 121 -11.97 -2.55 14.33
N ALA A 122 -12.25 -2.87 13.07
CA ALA A 122 -11.24 -3.36 12.13
C ALA A 122 -10.13 -2.32 11.88
N ASP A 123 -10.49 -1.04 11.77
CA ASP A 123 -9.52 0.05 11.61
C ASP A 123 -8.64 0.22 12.87
N LEU A 124 -9.23 0.10 14.07
CA LEU A 124 -8.49 0.13 15.33
C LEU A 124 -7.53 -1.07 15.44
N GLU A 125 -7.99 -2.27 15.10
CA GLU A 125 -7.15 -3.47 15.11
C GLU A 125 -5.98 -3.34 14.13
N LYS A 126 -6.24 -2.88 12.90
CA LYS A 126 -5.21 -2.62 11.90
C LYS A 126 -4.21 -1.58 12.36
N LYS A 127 -4.68 -0.50 12.98
CA LYS A 127 -3.81 0.54 13.56
C LYS A 127 -2.95 -0.03 14.68
N PHE A 128 -3.55 -0.81 15.58
CA PHE A 128 -2.82 -1.46 16.68
C PHE A 128 -1.73 -2.40 16.17
N GLN A 129 -2.04 -3.24 15.16
CA GLN A 129 -1.04 -4.09 14.51
C GLN A 129 0.06 -3.28 13.84
N SER A 130 -0.28 -2.16 13.19
CA SER A 130 0.69 -1.25 12.59
C SER A 130 1.61 -0.61 13.63
N ASP A 131 1.08 -0.19 14.79
CA ASP A 131 1.87 0.39 15.88
C ASP A 131 2.85 -0.64 16.48
N ILE A 132 2.39 -1.88 16.69
CA ILE A 132 3.26 -2.98 17.13
C ILE A 132 4.38 -3.22 16.12
N MET A 133 4.05 -3.32 14.83
CA MET A 133 5.03 -3.53 13.78
C MET A 133 6.07 -2.40 13.74
N ASN A 134 5.64 -1.16 13.86
CA ASN A 134 6.53 -0.01 13.92
C ASN A 134 7.46 -0.06 15.14
N ASN A 135 6.97 -0.52 16.29
CA ASN A 135 7.82 -0.70 17.48
C ASN A 135 8.89 -1.79 17.26
N ILE A 136 8.53 -2.90 16.62
CA ILE A 136 9.50 -3.96 16.28
C ILE A 136 10.52 -3.44 15.27
N LEU A 137 10.09 -2.80 14.18
CA LEU A 137 10.99 -2.26 13.14
C LEU A 137 12.00 -1.23 13.71
N ASN A 138 11.56 -0.41 14.65
CA ASN A 138 12.40 0.64 15.24
C ASN A 138 13.12 0.21 16.54
N GLY A 139 13.01 -1.05 16.95
CA GLY A 139 13.68 -1.55 18.17
C GLY A 139 13.13 -0.91 19.47
N LYS A 140 11.89 -0.48 19.50
CA LYS A 140 11.24 0.16 20.66
C LYS A 140 10.58 -0.84 21.61
N VAL A 141 10.87 -2.12 21.48
CA VAL A 141 10.37 -3.17 22.36
C VAL A 141 11.34 -3.37 23.52
N HIS A 142 10.86 -3.28 24.75
CA HIS A 142 11.72 -3.18 25.94
C HIS A 142 12.00 -4.53 26.63
N SER A 143 11.30 -5.59 26.26
CA SER A 143 11.51 -6.91 26.85
C SER A 143 11.25 -8.05 25.85
N ILE A 144 11.91 -9.20 26.09
CA ILE A 144 11.69 -10.44 25.31
C ILE A 144 10.24 -10.93 25.45
N GLN A 145 9.62 -10.74 26.60
CA GLN A 145 8.22 -11.13 26.83
C GLN A 145 7.26 -10.28 25.99
N GLU A 146 7.49 -8.99 25.93
CA GLU A 146 6.74 -8.07 25.08
C GLU A 146 6.92 -8.44 23.61
N LEU A 147 8.16 -8.64 23.16
CA LEU A 147 8.47 -9.03 21.80
C LEU A 147 7.78 -10.35 21.39
N ARG A 148 7.76 -11.33 22.30
CA ARG A 148 7.06 -12.61 22.06
C ARG A 148 5.56 -12.45 21.92
N ARG A 149 4.93 -11.63 22.76
CA ARG A 149 3.51 -11.31 22.66
C ARG A 149 3.20 -10.60 21.34
N ASP A 150 3.98 -9.59 21.03
CA ASP A 150 3.79 -8.74 19.86
C ASP A 150 4.01 -9.51 18.55
N SER A 151 5.04 -10.36 18.51
CA SER A 151 5.29 -11.26 17.36
C SER A 151 4.13 -12.25 17.14
N SER A 152 3.60 -12.82 18.23
CA SER A 152 2.44 -13.72 18.16
C SER A 152 1.19 -13.03 17.62
N LEU A 153 0.92 -11.77 18.04
CA LEU A 153 -0.20 -10.98 17.53
C LEU A 153 -0.08 -10.67 16.03
N LEU A 154 1.13 -10.51 15.54
CA LEU A 154 1.41 -10.27 14.12
C LEU A 154 1.55 -11.55 13.30
N GLY A 155 1.59 -12.72 13.94
CA GLY A 155 1.87 -14.00 13.29
C GLY A 155 3.28 -14.04 12.68
N ILE A 156 4.27 -13.54 13.42
CA ILE A 156 5.69 -13.54 13.07
C ILE A 156 6.41 -14.51 14.04
N SER A 157 7.24 -15.43 13.52
CA SER A 157 8.01 -16.35 14.33
C SER A 157 9.14 -15.65 15.07
N MET A 158 9.46 -16.08 16.29
CA MET A 158 10.61 -15.54 17.05
C MET A 158 11.95 -15.95 16.47
N ASP A 159 12.06 -17.18 15.97
CA ASP A 159 13.33 -17.86 15.67
C ASP A 159 13.58 -18.03 14.16
N ALA A 160 12.69 -17.53 13.30
CA ALA A 160 12.86 -17.61 11.85
C ALA A 160 13.90 -16.59 11.36
N SER A 161 14.43 -16.84 10.18
CA SER A 161 15.33 -15.88 9.50
C SER A 161 14.50 -14.88 8.69
N TYR A 162 14.87 -13.61 8.78
CA TYR A 162 14.15 -12.51 8.14
C TYR A 162 15.06 -11.66 7.28
N ARG A 163 14.43 -10.96 6.34
CA ARG A 163 15.03 -9.90 5.54
C ARG A 163 14.02 -8.78 5.37
N ILE A 164 14.49 -7.56 5.53
CA ILE A 164 13.66 -6.38 5.34
C ILE A 164 13.95 -5.77 3.98
N ILE A 165 12.90 -5.41 3.26
CA ILE A 165 12.98 -4.71 1.99
C ILE A 165 12.15 -3.44 2.12
N ALA A 166 12.79 -2.29 1.88
CA ALA A 166 12.13 -1.00 1.84
C ALA A 166 11.89 -0.59 0.38
N PHE A 167 10.63 -0.37 0.03
CA PHE A 167 10.24 0.13 -1.29
C PHE A 167 9.80 1.57 -1.20
N ASN A 168 10.11 2.37 -2.22
CA ASN A 168 9.43 3.63 -2.49
C ASN A 168 9.19 3.83 -3.98
N LEU A 169 8.46 4.92 -4.31
CA LEU A 169 8.21 5.32 -5.68
C LEU A 169 8.98 6.61 -5.98
N GLY A 170 9.78 6.58 -7.04
CA GLY A 170 10.35 7.78 -7.63
C GLY A 170 9.36 8.44 -8.59
N TYR A 171 9.29 9.75 -8.55
CA TYR A 171 8.43 10.57 -9.40
C TYR A 171 9.29 11.43 -10.34
N SER A 172 8.87 11.55 -11.59
CA SER A 172 9.55 12.41 -12.57
C SER A 172 9.24 13.90 -12.38
N SER A 173 8.25 14.27 -11.55
CA SER A 173 7.85 15.65 -11.28
C SER A 173 7.99 16.00 -9.80
N ASN A 174 8.53 17.18 -9.51
CA ASN A 174 8.77 17.68 -8.13
C ASN A 174 7.50 18.13 -7.37
N GLN A 175 6.30 17.95 -7.93
CA GLN A 175 5.04 18.32 -7.29
C GLN A 175 4.10 17.12 -7.26
N VAL A 176 4.14 16.38 -6.16
CA VAL A 176 3.16 15.30 -5.88
C VAL A 176 2.29 15.75 -4.72
N ASP A 177 0.98 15.79 -4.93
CA ASP A 177 0.00 16.08 -3.87
C ASP A 177 -0.07 14.90 -2.89
N LEU A 178 -0.38 15.18 -1.62
CA LEU A 178 -0.55 14.17 -0.57
C LEU A 178 -1.58 13.08 -0.96
N ASN A 179 -2.65 13.47 -1.64
CA ASN A 179 -3.66 12.54 -2.12
C ASN A 179 -3.11 11.57 -3.17
N ASP A 180 -2.23 12.04 -4.04
CA ASP A 180 -1.56 11.23 -5.03
C ASP A 180 -0.57 10.26 -4.39
N THR A 181 0.16 10.68 -3.34
CA THR A 181 1.06 9.82 -2.59
C THR A 181 0.34 8.61 -2.02
N VAL A 182 -0.81 8.81 -1.35
CA VAL A 182 -1.62 7.71 -0.80
C VAL A 182 -2.10 6.76 -1.90
N LYS A 183 -2.56 7.31 -3.02
CA LYS A 183 -3.02 6.52 -4.17
C LYS A 183 -1.89 5.66 -4.74
N TYR A 184 -0.72 6.22 -4.92
CA TYR A 184 0.43 5.52 -5.50
C TYR A 184 1.01 4.48 -4.54
N THR A 185 1.04 4.77 -3.23
CA THR A 185 1.40 3.79 -2.20
C THR A 185 0.45 2.59 -2.22
N ASN A 186 -0.85 2.79 -2.40
CA ASN A 186 -1.80 1.69 -2.55
C ASN A 186 -1.57 0.87 -3.82
N ILE A 187 -1.20 1.50 -4.94
CA ILE A 187 -0.82 0.79 -6.18
C ILE A 187 0.41 -0.08 -5.93
N LEU A 188 1.42 0.46 -5.26
CA LEU A 188 2.63 -0.28 -4.90
C LEU A 188 2.34 -1.45 -3.95
N ASN A 189 1.53 -1.23 -2.91
CA ASN A 189 1.09 -2.28 -1.99
C ASN A 189 0.41 -3.44 -2.71
N ASN A 190 -0.52 -3.14 -3.60
CA ASN A 190 -1.22 -4.16 -4.38
C ASN A 190 -0.26 -4.93 -5.30
N ALA A 191 0.68 -4.22 -5.95
CA ALA A 191 1.68 -4.86 -6.80
C ALA A 191 2.61 -5.78 -5.99
N ILE A 192 3.06 -5.34 -4.80
CA ILE A 192 3.87 -6.14 -3.88
C ILE A 192 3.10 -7.37 -3.41
N ALA A 193 1.86 -7.21 -2.96
CA ALA A 193 1.05 -8.33 -2.44
C ALA A 193 0.83 -9.43 -3.47
N ILE A 194 0.74 -9.08 -4.76
CA ILE A 194 0.57 -10.04 -5.85
C ILE A 194 1.87 -10.75 -6.22
N GLU A 195 2.98 -10.00 -6.36
CA GLU A 195 4.26 -10.56 -6.82
C GLU A 195 5.11 -11.15 -5.68
N PHE A 196 4.79 -10.82 -4.43
CA PHE A 196 5.52 -11.21 -3.24
C PHE A 196 4.57 -11.86 -2.21
N PRO A 197 4.11 -13.09 -2.45
CA PRO A 197 3.17 -13.75 -1.56
C PRO A 197 3.81 -14.08 -0.19
N ASN A 198 2.97 -14.15 0.84
CA ASN A 198 3.36 -14.56 2.21
C ASN A 198 4.35 -13.61 2.91
N VAL A 199 4.37 -12.34 2.55
CA VAL A 199 5.13 -11.32 3.27
C VAL A 199 4.25 -10.48 4.19
N LYS A 200 4.84 -9.90 5.22
CA LYS A 200 4.17 -8.87 6.03
C LYS A 200 4.52 -7.52 5.45
N ILE A 201 3.49 -6.71 5.22
CA ILE A 201 3.64 -5.38 4.62
C ILE A 201 3.28 -4.33 5.66
N GLN A 202 4.16 -3.36 5.85
CA GLN A 202 3.96 -2.19 6.69
C GLN A 202 4.16 -0.92 5.87
N ASN A 203 3.22 0.02 5.97
CA ASN A 203 3.37 1.34 5.36
C ASN A 203 4.06 2.29 6.35
N ASP A 204 5.06 2.99 5.88
CA ASP A 204 5.80 4.01 6.61
C ASP A 204 5.90 5.27 5.75
N MET A 205 4.99 6.22 5.95
CA MET A 205 4.85 7.47 5.17
C MET A 205 4.80 7.22 3.65
N ASP A 206 5.92 7.44 2.96
CA ASP A 206 6.10 7.29 1.51
C ASP A 206 6.75 5.96 1.11
N ARG A 207 7.00 5.08 2.10
CA ARG A 207 7.67 3.80 1.93
C ARG A 207 6.76 2.64 2.24
N VAL A 208 6.98 1.53 1.57
CA VAL A 208 6.37 0.25 1.85
C VAL A 208 7.45 -0.70 2.35
N ILE A 209 7.33 -1.12 3.58
CA ILE A 209 8.29 -2.04 4.22
C ILE A 209 7.74 -3.45 4.13
N VAL A 210 8.56 -4.34 3.60
CA VAL A 210 8.28 -5.77 3.48
C VAL A 210 9.15 -6.53 4.46
N ILE A 211 8.54 -7.35 5.30
CA ILE A 211 9.21 -8.31 6.17
C ILE A 211 9.05 -9.67 5.53
N GLN A 212 10.14 -10.18 5.00
CA GLN A 212 10.20 -11.48 4.34
C GLN A 212 10.85 -12.51 5.27
N GLU A 213 10.15 -13.63 5.50
CA GLU A 213 10.77 -14.83 6.07
C GLU A 213 11.59 -15.51 4.99
N VAL A 214 12.82 -15.92 5.31
CA VAL A 214 13.81 -16.45 4.35
C VAL A 214 14.34 -17.77 4.83
N ASP A 215 14.54 -18.70 3.93
CA ASP A 215 15.27 -19.93 4.22
C ASP A 215 16.77 -19.64 4.33
N PRO A 216 17.41 -19.83 5.51
CA PRO A 216 18.83 -19.57 5.71
C PRO A 216 19.74 -20.48 4.87
N ALA A 217 19.26 -21.64 4.40
CA ALA A 217 20.03 -22.55 3.56
C ALA A 217 20.14 -22.09 2.10
N ARG A 218 19.39 -21.08 1.70
CA ARG A 218 19.33 -20.62 0.32
C ARG A 218 20.55 -19.80 -0.08
N LYS A 219 21.13 -20.11 -1.26
CA LYS A 219 22.29 -19.38 -1.75
C LYS A 219 21.97 -17.91 -2.04
N GLN A 220 22.86 -17.03 -1.63
CA GLN A 220 22.66 -15.58 -1.73
C GLN A 220 22.56 -15.09 -3.19
N GLU A 221 23.25 -15.73 -4.13
CA GLU A 221 23.19 -15.35 -5.56
C GLU A 221 21.84 -15.70 -6.20
N GLU A 222 21.26 -16.85 -5.88
CA GLU A 222 19.93 -17.25 -6.35
C GLU A 222 18.88 -16.28 -5.84
N TYR A 223 18.98 -15.91 -4.56
CA TYR A 223 18.10 -14.94 -3.96
C TYR A 223 18.18 -13.56 -4.62
N ARG A 224 19.40 -13.09 -4.95
CA ARG A 224 19.61 -11.82 -5.66
C ARG A 224 18.92 -11.78 -7.01
N HIS A 225 19.04 -12.87 -7.78
CA HIS A 225 18.40 -12.96 -9.09
C HIS A 225 16.88 -12.92 -8.99
N GLU A 226 16.32 -13.75 -8.11
CA GLU A 226 14.87 -13.78 -7.87
C GLU A 226 14.33 -12.42 -7.41
N LEU A 227 15.02 -11.76 -6.47
CA LEU A 227 14.60 -10.46 -5.98
C LEU A 227 14.58 -9.39 -7.09
N LYS A 228 15.58 -9.39 -7.98
CA LYS A 228 15.60 -8.52 -9.16
C LYS A 228 14.40 -8.78 -10.08
N GLU A 229 14.09 -10.04 -10.31
CA GLU A 229 12.93 -10.42 -11.12
C GLU A 229 11.60 -9.96 -10.49
N ILE A 230 11.44 -10.16 -9.16
CA ILE A 230 10.25 -9.72 -8.43
C ILE A 230 10.11 -8.19 -8.53
N VAL A 231 11.18 -7.44 -8.27
CA VAL A 231 11.14 -5.97 -8.37
C VAL A 231 10.81 -5.51 -9.79
N MET A 232 11.33 -6.17 -10.83
CA MET A 232 10.96 -5.87 -12.21
C MET A 232 9.48 -6.18 -12.50
N LYS A 233 8.92 -7.25 -11.95
CA LYS A 233 7.48 -7.55 -12.08
C LYS A 233 6.63 -6.51 -11.38
N ILE A 234 7.00 -6.11 -10.17
CA ILE A 234 6.35 -5.02 -9.41
C ILE A 234 6.39 -3.72 -10.24
N GLN A 235 7.55 -3.36 -10.81
CA GLN A 235 7.69 -2.19 -11.68
C GLN A 235 6.75 -2.24 -12.88
N LYS A 236 6.65 -3.39 -13.57
CA LYS A 236 5.74 -3.56 -14.71
C LYS A 236 4.29 -3.34 -14.33
N ARG A 237 3.85 -3.85 -13.16
CA ARG A 237 2.49 -3.62 -12.64
C ARG A 237 2.23 -2.16 -12.30
N VAL A 238 3.16 -1.52 -11.62
CA VAL A 238 3.04 -0.10 -11.27
C VAL A 238 2.99 0.74 -12.56
N ALA A 239 3.88 0.49 -13.52
CA ALA A 239 3.94 1.20 -14.79
C ALA A 239 2.69 0.98 -15.67
N SER A 240 2.00 -0.16 -15.54
CA SER A 240 0.72 -0.39 -16.25
C SER A 240 -0.38 0.55 -15.78
N THR A 241 -0.30 1.03 -14.54
CA THR A 241 -1.27 1.98 -13.99
C THR A 241 -0.83 3.42 -14.24
N LYS A 242 0.46 3.72 -14.09
CA LYS A 242 1.05 5.04 -14.37
C LYS A 242 2.51 4.87 -14.81
N LYS A 243 2.80 5.22 -16.06
CA LYS A 243 4.11 4.99 -16.72
C LYS A 243 5.29 5.72 -16.07
N ASP A 244 5.02 6.88 -15.45
CA ASP A 244 6.08 7.75 -14.91
C ASP A 244 6.54 7.35 -13.49
N LEU A 245 5.94 6.32 -12.89
CA LEU A 245 6.32 5.84 -11.58
C LEU A 245 7.48 4.84 -11.69
N LYS A 246 8.57 5.11 -10.99
CA LYS A 246 9.74 4.24 -10.90
C LYS A 246 9.79 3.57 -9.53
N VAL A 247 9.86 2.25 -9.48
CA VAL A 247 9.99 1.49 -8.24
C VAL A 247 11.45 1.44 -7.82
N ARG A 248 11.72 1.76 -6.55
CA ARG A 248 13.03 1.65 -5.92
C ARG A 248 12.93 0.69 -4.75
N ALA A 249 13.96 -0.12 -4.54
CA ALA A 249 14.00 -1.11 -3.47
C ALA A 249 15.37 -1.14 -2.79
N GLY A 250 15.40 -0.88 -1.50
CA GLY A 250 16.55 -1.07 -0.63
C GLY A 250 16.40 -2.37 0.17
N VAL A 251 17.45 -3.17 0.25
CA VAL A 251 17.41 -4.52 0.84
C VAL A 251 18.44 -4.63 1.95
N GLY A 252 17.97 -4.93 3.17
CA GLY A 252 18.82 -5.22 4.31
C GLY A 252 19.43 -6.63 4.23
N ARG A 253 20.38 -6.92 5.13
CA ARG A 253 20.94 -8.27 5.25
C ARG A 253 19.90 -9.25 5.81
N MET A 254 20.10 -10.51 5.55
CA MET A 254 19.40 -11.59 6.25
C MET A 254 19.85 -11.62 7.71
N ILE A 255 18.89 -11.78 8.59
CA ILE A 255 19.07 -11.82 10.05
C ILE A 255 18.42 -13.08 10.62
N GLU A 256 18.89 -13.54 11.77
CA GLU A 256 18.32 -14.65 12.52
C GLU A 256 17.58 -14.11 13.75
N GLY A 257 16.30 -14.47 13.87
CA GLY A 257 15.42 -14.01 14.93
C GLY A 257 14.87 -12.59 14.76
N ILE A 258 13.71 -12.40 15.36
CA ILE A 258 12.95 -11.15 15.26
C ILE A 258 13.68 -9.95 15.95
N GLU A 259 14.53 -10.21 16.92
CA GLU A 259 15.27 -9.19 17.68
C GLU A 259 16.20 -8.37 16.81
N GLN A 260 16.66 -8.92 15.70
CA GLN A 260 17.55 -8.27 14.76
C GLN A 260 16.84 -7.52 13.62
N ILE A 261 15.51 -7.57 13.57
CA ILE A 261 14.72 -6.85 12.56
C ILE A 261 15.10 -5.37 12.46
N PRO A 262 15.32 -4.62 13.57
CA PRO A 262 15.70 -3.21 13.49
C PRO A 262 16.98 -2.97 12.70
N SER A 263 17.97 -3.86 12.80
CA SER A 263 19.23 -3.73 12.06
C SER A 263 19.03 -3.92 10.56
N SER A 264 18.27 -4.94 10.15
CA SER A 264 17.95 -5.16 8.73
C SER A 264 17.05 -4.06 8.17
N PHE A 265 16.15 -3.51 8.98
CA PHE A 265 15.31 -2.38 8.60
C PHE A 265 16.13 -1.11 8.35
N LYS A 266 17.05 -0.78 9.27
CA LYS A 266 17.97 0.33 9.06
C LYS A 266 18.78 0.16 7.78
N GLU A 267 19.34 -1.02 7.55
CA GLU A 267 20.12 -1.30 6.35
C GLU A 267 19.30 -1.21 5.05
N ALA A 268 18.04 -1.67 5.08
CA ALA A 268 17.15 -1.54 3.94
C ALA A 268 16.84 -0.08 3.62
N THR A 269 16.60 0.74 4.65
CA THR A 269 16.36 2.18 4.48
C THR A 269 17.60 2.94 4.03
N ASP A 270 18.78 2.61 4.56
CA ASP A 270 20.05 3.18 4.14
C ASP A 270 20.35 2.85 2.67
N SER A 271 20.08 1.59 2.26
CA SER A 271 20.25 1.16 0.87
C SER A 271 19.29 1.89 -0.08
N LEU A 272 18.05 2.14 0.37
CA LEU A 272 17.07 2.89 -0.41
C LEU A 272 17.49 4.35 -0.58
N MET A 273 17.96 5.00 0.49
CA MET A 273 18.47 6.37 0.45
C MET A 273 19.70 6.49 -0.46
N PHE A 274 20.56 5.48 -0.48
CA PHE A 274 21.75 5.46 -1.33
C PHE A 274 21.41 5.46 -2.84
N ILE A 275 20.30 4.84 -3.23
CA ILE A 275 19.81 4.91 -4.62
C ILE A 275 19.53 6.37 -5.01
N ASP A 276 18.99 7.17 -4.10
CA ASP A 276 18.69 8.59 -4.35
C ASP A 276 19.97 9.44 -4.49
N ILE A 277 21.00 9.10 -3.71
CA ILE A 277 22.30 9.81 -3.74
C ILE A 277 23.07 9.54 -5.04
N LEU A 278 23.06 8.29 -5.52
CA LEU A 278 23.75 7.92 -6.77
C LEU A 278 23.18 8.60 -8.03
N GLY A 279 21.97 9.17 -7.93
CA GLY A 279 21.32 9.84 -9.03
C GLY A 279 20.86 8.90 -10.15
N ASP A 280 20.20 9.49 -11.16
CA ASP A 280 19.70 8.77 -12.34
C ASP A 280 20.76 8.69 -13.45
N GLU A 281 21.94 8.15 -13.18
CA GLU A 281 23.04 8.07 -14.17
C GLU A 281 22.71 7.14 -15.37
N ASN A 282 21.69 6.26 -15.21
CA ASN A 282 21.16 5.45 -16.32
C ASN A 282 19.64 5.69 -16.42
N GLU A 283 19.23 6.60 -17.28
CA GLU A 283 17.82 6.91 -17.57
C GLU A 283 16.99 5.69 -18.02
N ASP A 284 17.65 4.62 -18.49
CA ASP A 284 17.00 3.43 -19.05
C ASP A 284 16.50 2.40 -18.02
N SER A 285 16.92 2.44 -16.75
CA SER A 285 16.45 1.47 -15.76
C SER A 285 15.16 1.92 -15.09
N GLN A 286 14.05 1.30 -15.48
CA GLN A 286 12.71 1.57 -14.94
C GLN A 286 12.57 1.21 -13.44
N SER A 287 13.44 0.35 -12.89
CA SER A 287 13.47 -0.03 -11.48
C SER A 287 14.90 -0.06 -10.97
N LYS A 288 15.10 0.39 -9.74
CA LYS A 288 16.40 0.36 -9.07
C LYS A 288 16.31 -0.50 -7.81
N ILE A 289 17.31 -1.35 -7.62
CA ILE A 289 17.46 -2.15 -6.41
C ILE A 289 18.88 -2.01 -5.88
N MET A 290 18.99 -1.77 -4.57
CA MET A 290 20.26 -1.74 -3.85
C MET A 290 20.22 -2.74 -2.70
N ILE A 291 21.17 -3.66 -2.67
CA ILE A 291 21.32 -4.63 -1.58
C ILE A 291 22.44 -4.11 -0.66
N PHE A 292 22.19 -4.03 0.63
CA PHE A 292 23.13 -3.50 1.60
C PHE A 292 24.51 -4.16 1.53
N SER A 293 24.57 -5.50 1.30
CA SER A 293 25.86 -6.20 1.15
C SER A 293 26.70 -5.67 -0.02
N ASP A 294 26.10 -5.07 -1.03
CA ASP A 294 26.76 -4.63 -2.26
C ASP A 294 27.26 -3.18 -2.21
N MET A 295 26.89 -2.44 -1.16
CA MET A 295 27.27 -1.04 -1.00
C MET A 295 28.77 -0.82 -0.75
N GLY A 296 29.55 -1.87 -0.45
CA GLY A 296 30.98 -1.77 -0.25
C GLY A 296 31.35 -0.75 0.85
N ILE A 297 32.25 0.21 0.53
CA ILE A 297 32.69 1.25 1.45
C ILE A 297 31.57 2.23 1.85
N PHE A 298 30.55 2.39 1.03
CA PHE A 298 29.43 3.30 1.32
C PHE A 298 28.65 2.91 2.59
N LYS A 299 28.76 1.65 3.05
CA LYS A 299 28.21 1.23 4.34
C LYS A 299 28.77 2.07 5.51
N LEU A 300 30.03 2.48 5.42
CA LEU A 300 30.64 3.32 6.44
C LEU A 300 30.05 4.73 6.45
N LEU A 301 29.73 5.28 5.27
CA LEU A 301 29.09 6.58 5.17
C LEU A 301 27.65 6.57 5.76
N CYS A 302 26.92 5.47 5.62
CA CYS A 302 25.60 5.31 6.22
C CYS A 302 25.64 5.22 7.76
N GLN A 303 26.79 4.95 8.37
CA GLN A 303 26.96 4.93 9.82
C GLN A 303 27.20 6.31 10.41
N LEU A 304 27.64 7.29 9.60
CA LEU A 304 27.79 8.66 10.01
C LEU A 304 26.41 9.31 10.10
N SER A 305 25.99 9.59 11.31
CA SER A 305 24.60 10.00 11.61
C SER A 305 24.38 11.49 11.47
N ASP A 306 25.45 12.29 11.40
CA ASP A 306 25.41 13.75 11.41
C ASP A 306 26.14 14.33 10.19
N GLU A 307 25.52 15.33 9.57
CA GLU A 307 26.13 16.09 8.48
C GLU A 307 27.47 16.74 8.92
N GLN A 308 27.57 17.13 10.16
CA GLN A 308 28.82 17.70 10.70
C GLN A 308 29.90 16.63 10.79
N GLU A 309 29.59 15.42 11.27
CA GLU A 309 30.54 14.30 11.26
C GLU A 309 31.00 13.96 9.83
N MET A 310 30.05 13.92 8.86
CA MET A 310 30.41 13.67 7.46
C MET A 310 31.35 14.76 6.90
N MET A 311 31.16 16.02 7.28
CA MET A 311 32.00 17.12 6.82
C MET A 311 33.43 17.03 7.33
N GLU A 312 33.70 16.42 8.50
CA GLU A 312 35.06 16.18 8.99
C GLU A 312 35.87 15.24 8.07
N TYR A 313 35.21 14.33 7.36
CA TYR A 313 35.86 13.42 6.39
C TYR A 313 36.02 14.04 5.00
N VAL A 314 35.38 15.19 4.72
CA VAL A 314 35.54 15.89 3.45
C VAL A 314 36.85 16.67 3.46
N PRO A 315 37.77 16.45 2.50
CA PRO A 315 39.00 17.23 2.41
C PRO A 315 38.71 18.74 2.38
N GLU A 316 39.54 19.53 3.05
CA GLU A 316 39.36 20.99 3.16
C GLU A 316 39.24 21.67 1.78
N SER A 317 39.96 21.16 0.78
CA SER A 317 39.87 21.63 -0.61
C SER A 317 38.47 21.47 -1.20
N LEU A 318 37.75 20.40 -0.86
CA LEU A 318 36.36 20.15 -1.33
C LEU A 318 35.37 20.92 -0.46
N GLN A 319 35.62 21.12 0.84
CA GLN A 319 34.76 21.95 1.69
C GLN A 319 34.63 23.37 1.15
N ARG A 320 35.64 23.90 0.50
CA ARG A 320 35.63 25.22 -0.14
C ARG A 320 34.59 25.33 -1.26
N LEU A 321 34.18 24.23 -1.88
CA LEU A 321 33.13 24.22 -2.91
C LEU A 321 31.76 24.66 -2.36
N TYR A 322 31.50 24.47 -1.07
CA TYR A 322 30.27 24.94 -0.44
C TYR A 322 30.16 26.48 -0.37
N HIS A 323 31.24 27.22 -0.50
CA HIS A 323 31.24 28.68 -0.53
C HIS A 323 30.86 29.26 -1.89
N TYR A 324 30.82 28.42 -2.95
CA TYR A 324 30.41 28.88 -4.29
C TYR A 324 28.88 28.91 -4.45
N LYS A 325 28.41 29.77 -5.36
CA LYS A 325 26.99 29.78 -5.73
C LYS A 325 26.59 28.39 -6.28
N LYS A 326 25.34 27.98 -6.05
CA LYS A 326 24.84 26.64 -6.40
C LYS A 326 25.22 26.19 -7.82
N GLN A 327 25.05 27.05 -8.82
CA GLN A 327 25.39 26.72 -10.23
C GLN A 327 26.89 26.46 -10.39
N GLN A 328 27.74 27.36 -9.93
CA GLN A 328 29.21 27.21 -10.03
C GLN A 328 29.70 25.98 -9.29
N ARG A 329 29.10 25.67 -8.14
CA ARG A 329 29.45 24.48 -7.37
C ARG A 329 29.10 23.21 -8.16
N GLN A 330 27.93 23.15 -8.82
CA GLN A 330 27.54 22.03 -9.65
C GLN A 330 28.49 21.82 -10.83
N ASP A 331 28.87 22.89 -11.49
CA ASP A 331 29.80 22.83 -12.63
C ASP A 331 31.21 22.34 -12.18
N LEU A 332 31.69 22.79 -11.03
CA LEU A 332 32.98 22.35 -10.46
C LEU A 332 32.94 20.88 -10.03
N ILE A 333 31.85 20.45 -9.39
CA ILE A 333 31.66 19.04 -8.99
C ILE A 333 31.59 18.15 -10.22
N LEU A 334 30.83 18.54 -11.26
CA LEU A 334 30.74 17.81 -12.51
C LEU A 334 32.11 17.69 -13.18
N THR A 335 32.87 18.79 -13.23
CA THR A 335 34.23 18.79 -13.80
C THR A 335 35.16 17.85 -13.05
N LEU A 336 35.13 17.89 -11.70
CA LEU A 336 35.92 16.98 -10.89
C LEU A 336 35.54 15.52 -11.08
N LYS A 337 34.25 15.24 -11.13
CA LYS A 337 33.71 13.88 -11.36
C LYS A 337 34.21 13.34 -12.69
N THR A 338 33.99 14.05 -13.78
CA THR A 338 34.42 13.67 -15.12
C THR A 338 35.96 13.52 -15.20
N TYR A 339 36.72 14.37 -14.48
CA TYR A 339 38.18 14.25 -14.40
C TYR A 339 38.63 12.94 -13.75
N LEU A 340 37.97 12.53 -12.66
CA LEU A 340 38.27 11.27 -11.98
C LEU A 340 37.85 10.06 -12.83
N GLU A 341 36.72 10.12 -13.52
CA GLU A 341 36.23 9.08 -14.43
C GLU A 341 37.21 8.85 -15.61
N HIS A 342 37.85 9.89 -16.08
CA HIS A 342 38.88 9.79 -17.13
C HIS A 342 40.29 9.53 -16.58
N ASN A 343 40.41 8.95 -15.37
CA ASN A 343 41.70 8.67 -14.74
C ASN A 343 42.62 9.90 -14.70
N GLN A 344 42.06 11.05 -14.32
CA GLN A 344 42.77 12.31 -14.20
C GLN A 344 43.34 12.88 -15.52
N ASN A 345 42.68 12.57 -16.62
CA ASN A 345 43.06 13.06 -17.95
C ASN A 345 42.29 14.33 -18.32
N LEU A 346 42.93 15.50 -18.09
CA LEU A 346 42.33 16.81 -18.37
C LEU A 346 41.86 16.98 -19.83
N THR A 347 42.58 16.43 -20.80
CA THR A 347 42.24 16.58 -22.22
C THR A 347 40.93 15.87 -22.55
N LYS A 348 40.77 14.62 -22.08
CA LYS A 348 39.52 13.87 -22.22
C LYS A 348 38.36 14.51 -21.47
N THR A 349 38.61 14.98 -20.25
CA THR A 349 37.64 15.71 -19.45
C THR A 349 37.10 16.95 -20.16
N ALA A 350 38.02 17.76 -20.74
CA ALA A 350 37.64 18.97 -21.45
C ALA A 350 36.82 18.64 -22.72
N GLN A 351 37.16 17.55 -23.42
CA GLN A 351 36.42 17.08 -24.58
C GLN A 351 34.99 16.65 -24.24
N ASP A 352 34.82 15.84 -23.18
CA ASP A 352 33.51 15.35 -22.75
C ASP A 352 32.61 16.46 -22.24
N LEU A 353 33.17 17.44 -21.53
CA LEU A 353 32.42 18.58 -21.02
C LEU A 353 32.24 19.71 -22.05
N TYR A 354 32.77 19.54 -23.25
CA TYR A 354 32.74 20.56 -24.32
C TYR A 354 33.30 21.92 -23.88
N ILE A 355 34.33 21.90 -23.03
CA ILE A 355 35.03 23.11 -22.53
C ILE A 355 36.47 23.17 -23.00
N HIS A 356 37.05 24.36 -22.95
CA HIS A 356 38.45 24.50 -23.28
C HIS A 356 39.35 23.86 -22.21
N TYR A 357 40.44 23.21 -22.60
CA TYR A 357 41.40 22.55 -21.71
C TYR A 357 41.84 23.43 -20.55
N LYS A 358 42.10 24.74 -20.79
CA LYS A 358 42.46 25.70 -19.73
C LYS A 358 41.31 26.00 -18.74
N THR A 359 40.07 25.68 -19.08
CA THR A 359 38.91 25.85 -18.21
C THR A 359 38.74 24.64 -17.31
N ALA A 360 39.15 23.46 -17.77
CA ALA A 360 39.13 22.23 -17.00
C ALA A 360 40.31 22.12 -16.00
N ALA A 361 41.44 22.82 -16.25
CA ALA A 361 42.59 22.88 -15.40
C ALA A 361 42.42 23.88 -14.26
#